data_99577abe870c0a225e6e6991d3f5ecdf
#
_entry.id   99577abe870c0a225e6e6991d3f5ecdf
#
_cell.length_a   1.000
_cell.length_b   1.000
_cell.length_c   1.000
_cell.angle_alpha   90.00
_cell.angle_beta   90.00
_cell.angle_gamma   90.00
#
_symmetry.space_group_name_H-M   'P 1'
#
loop_
_entity.id
_entity.type
_entity.pdbx_description
1 polymer ?
#
loop_
_entity_poly.entity_id
_entity_poly.type
_entity_poly.pdbx_seq_one_letter_code
_entity_poly.pdbx_strand_id
1 'polypeptide(L)'
;MASFTLEEIEKATGASLLQKGEDAFVEGVSTDTRTISRGELFIALIGENFNGHEFLKRAVLSGASAVMISDASYGKDIDAHVSVFLVKDTKKGLEDLAHFHRMRFHVPVIGVTGSNGKTTTKDMITSILRTRFHVTATEKNFNNEIGLSMTLLSMTAETEVCVVEMGMRGFGQIADLCTIASPTMGVVTNVGTSHIGILGSQDNIAKAKKELIDALPADGTAILNGDDERVSVMGKGFAGRIVRYGMNGRYTVRGSDVRFEEEDTRYTCTCFDEAFKVKLHLLGIHNVYDALAATAAARVLGVDTGKIQKALGEFRPADQRQSVVNIGGITILDDSYNANPLSMEMAFRSAKQIAGNHYFLVLGDMGELGRFEEKLHYETGVKAGKIGFDGLITVGPLSRFLAKGAEQEGMKNVVTCDTCEEAAEKLMKMAAPGDVVLVKGSHYMHMERIPAVLRGEKA
;
A
#
# COMPACT_ATOMS: atom_id res chain seq x y z
N MET A 1 7.57 21.82 -4.94
CA MET A 1 8.64 20.91 -4.47
C MET A 1 9.32 21.53 -3.26
N ALA A 2 9.89 20.70 -2.38
CA ALA A 2 10.63 21.18 -1.23
C ALA A 2 11.85 22.01 -1.67
N SER A 3 12.07 23.18 -1.05
CA SER A 3 13.27 23.98 -1.27
C SER A 3 14.03 24.12 0.05
N PHE A 4 15.35 24.07 0.00
CA PHE A 4 16.23 24.15 1.16
C PHE A 4 17.44 25.03 0.88
N THR A 5 17.77 25.91 1.81
CA THR A 5 19.10 26.54 1.83
C THR A 5 20.17 25.52 2.24
N LEU A 6 21.42 25.77 1.91
CA LEU A 6 22.52 24.87 2.32
C LEU A 6 22.61 24.74 3.84
N GLU A 7 22.37 25.81 4.59
CA GLU A 7 22.34 25.80 6.07
C GLU A 7 21.20 24.95 6.62
N GLU A 8 20.04 24.95 5.97
CA GLU A 8 18.92 24.09 6.38
C GLU A 8 19.23 22.62 6.19
N ILE A 9 19.95 22.26 5.11
CA ILE A 9 20.39 20.87 4.89
C ILE A 9 21.36 20.44 5.99
N GLU A 10 22.37 21.26 6.32
CA GLU A 10 23.31 20.98 7.40
C GLU A 10 22.59 20.83 8.75
N LYS A 11 21.68 21.77 9.08
CA LYS A 11 20.91 21.75 10.33
C LYS A 11 19.98 20.55 10.42
N ALA A 12 19.30 20.19 9.34
CA ALA A 12 18.33 19.10 9.31
C ALA A 12 19.01 17.72 9.45
N THR A 13 20.15 17.54 8.76
CA THR A 13 20.79 16.22 8.59
C THR A 13 22.05 16.01 9.42
N GLY A 14 22.57 17.08 10.03
CA GLY A 14 23.90 17.08 10.66
C GLY A 14 25.04 16.88 9.67
N ALA A 15 24.80 17.17 8.38
CA ALA A 15 25.81 17.06 7.33
C ALA A 15 26.94 18.07 7.52
N SER A 16 28.14 17.70 7.06
CA SER A 16 29.24 18.61 6.86
C SER A 16 29.29 19.05 5.40
N LEU A 17 29.28 20.34 5.13
CA LEU A 17 29.46 20.89 3.78
C LEU A 17 30.95 20.80 3.39
N LEU A 18 31.31 19.81 2.55
CA LEU A 18 32.68 19.61 2.09
C LEU A 18 33.05 20.57 0.98
N GLN A 19 32.11 20.93 0.12
CA GLN A 19 32.25 21.83 -1.00
C GLN A 19 31.00 22.68 -1.11
N LYS A 20 31.18 24.00 -1.23
CA LYS A 20 30.09 24.93 -1.53
C LYS A 20 30.07 25.22 -3.03
N GLY A 21 28.95 24.87 -3.67
CA GLY A 21 28.71 25.19 -5.08
C GLY A 21 28.22 26.62 -5.31
N GLU A 22 27.71 26.88 -6.50
CA GLU A 22 27.25 28.21 -6.92
C GLU A 22 25.84 28.54 -6.40
N ASP A 23 24.95 27.53 -6.26
CA ASP A 23 23.58 27.72 -5.84
C ASP A 23 23.48 27.90 -4.31
N ALA A 24 22.72 28.90 -3.88
CA ALA A 24 22.47 29.18 -2.46
C ALA A 24 21.40 28.24 -1.83
N PHE A 25 20.61 27.58 -2.65
CA PHE A 25 19.56 26.68 -2.26
C PHE A 25 19.34 25.57 -3.30
N VAL A 26 18.66 24.50 -2.92
CA VAL A 26 18.23 23.41 -3.81
C VAL A 26 16.71 23.45 -4.00
N GLU A 27 16.23 23.09 -5.19
CA GLU A 27 14.81 23.18 -5.58
C GLU A 27 14.09 21.81 -5.57
N GLY A 28 14.59 20.89 -4.80
CA GLY A 28 14.03 19.54 -4.70
C GLY A 28 15.03 18.53 -4.21
N VAL A 29 14.57 17.29 -4.05
CA VAL A 29 15.38 16.16 -3.64
C VAL A 29 15.08 14.97 -4.56
N SER A 30 16.12 14.31 -5.04
CA SER A 30 16.00 13.09 -5.84
C SER A 30 16.95 11.99 -5.36
N THR A 31 16.53 10.75 -5.48
CA THR A 31 17.34 9.55 -5.25
C THR A 31 17.55 8.76 -6.55
N ASP A 32 17.03 9.26 -7.69
CA ASP A 32 17.05 8.58 -8.99
C ASP A 32 17.56 9.53 -10.10
N THR A 33 18.69 9.19 -10.68
CA THR A 33 19.32 9.98 -11.78
C THR A 33 18.53 9.99 -13.08
N ARG A 34 17.50 9.17 -13.22
CA ARG A 34 16.62 9.12 -14.42
C ARG A 34 15.52 10.18 -14.35
N THR A 35 15.16 10.61 -13.16
CA THR A 35 14.05 11.55 -12.90
C THR A 35 14.52 12.86 -12.28
N ILE A 36 15.80 12.99 -11.98
CA ILE A 36 16.36 14.20 -11.36
C ILE A 36 16.18 15.42 -12.26
N SER A 37 15.81 16.54 -11.66
CA SER A 37 15.62 17.83 -12.31
C SER A 37 16.76 18.79 -11.97
N ARG A 38 16.90 19.85 -12.79
CA ARG A 38 17.90 20.87 -12.54
C ARG A 38 17.64 21.58 -11.20
N GLY A 39 18.70 21.77 -10.42
CA GLY A 39 18.63 22.47 -9.13
C GLY A 39 18.32 21.55 -7.94
N GLU A 40 18.12 20.25 -8.16
CA GLU A 40 17.82 19.30 -7.07
C GLU A 40 19.07 18.82 -6.34
N LEU A 41 18.88 18.42 -5.07
CA LEU A 41 19.82 17.63 -4.28
C LEU A 41 19.70 16.15 -4.65
N PHE A 42 20.78 15.56 -5.15
CA PHE A 42 20.86 14.11 -5.32
C PHE A 42 21.37 13.45 -4.04
N ILE A 43 20.61 12.50 -3.48
CA ILE A 43 21.02 11.70 -2.31
C ILE A 43 21.48 10.33 -2.77
N ALA A 44 22.78 10.02 -2.56
CA ALA A 44 23.42 8.78 -2.98
C ALA A 44 23.09 7.63 -2.01
N LEU A 45 21.91 7.01 -2.16
CA LEU A 45 21.50 5.88 -1.34
C LEU A 45 22.32 4.63 -1.63
N ILE A 46 22.55 3.83 -0.60
CA ILE A 46 23.17 2.50 -0.70
C ILE A 46 22.06 1.46 -0.50
N GLY A 47 21.88 0.58 -1.48
CA GLY A 47 20.97 -0.56 -1.42
C GLY A 47 21.74 -1.89 -1.39
N GLU A 48 21.01 -2.99 -1.27
CA GLU A 48 21.61 -4.34 -1.24
C GLU A 48 22.41 -4.67 -2.51
N ASN A 49 21.95 -4.20 -3.67
CA ASN A 49 22.49 -4.54 -4.99
C ASN A 49 23.05 -3.33 -5.76
N PHE A 50 23.12 -2.14 -5.16
CA PHE A 50 23.63 -0.94 -5.81
C PHE A 50 24.21 0.05 -4.81
N ASN A 51 25.15 0.89 -5.30
CA ASN A 51 25.71 2.00 -4.56
C ASN A 51 25.43 3.31 -5.30
N GLY A 52 24.58 4.15 -4.72
CA GLY A 52 24.18 5.44 -5.31
C GLY A 52 25.35 6.40 -5.60
N HIS A 53 26.49 6.24 -4.88
CA HIS A 53 27.70 7.04 -5.11
C HIS A 53 28.29 6.84 -6.51
N GLU A 54 28.09 5.70 -7.13
CA GLU A 54 28.56 5.41 -8.49
C GLU A 54 27.81 6.25 -9.55
N PHE A 55 26.67 6.80 -9.20
CA PHE A 55 25.81 7.60 -10.10
C PHE A 55 26.00 9.13 -9.94
N LEU A 56 26.90 9.60 -9.07
CA LEU A 56 27.10 11.04 -8.80
C LEU A 56 27.41 11.83 -10.07
N LYS A 57 28.34 11.36 -10.91
CA LYS A 57 28.68 12.02 -12.19
C LYS A 57 27.44 12.16 -13.09
N ARG A 58 26.60 11.12 -13.14
CA ARG A 58 25.37 11.16 -13.92
C ARG A 58 24.36 12.15 -13.31
N ALA A 59 24.20 12.18 -11.98
CA ALA A 59 23.33 13.12 -11.30
C ALA A 59 23.72 14.57 -11.60
N VAL A 60 25.01 14.90 -11.52
CA VAL A 60 25.57 16.23 -11.84
C VAL A 60 25.31 16.59 -13.32
N LEU A 61 25.59 15.68 -14.26
CA LEU A 61 25.32 15.88 -15.68
C LEU A 61 23.84 16.06 -15.98
N SER A 62 22.95 15.47 -15.17
CA SER A 62 21.49 15.60 -15.28
C SER A 62 20.95 16.86 -14.59
N GLY A 63 21.82 17.67 -13.93
CA GLY A 63 21.47 18.99 -13.40
C GLY A 63 21.38 19.08 -11.87
N ALA A 64 21.89 18.09 -11.12
CA ALA A 64 21.98 18.21 -9.66
C ALA A 64 22.84 19.44 -9.28
N SER A 65 22.32 20.32 -8.44
CA SER A 65 23.06 21.45 -7.88
C SER A 65 23.76 21.12 -6.57
N ALA A 66 23.35 20.02 -5.94
CA ALA A 66 23.98 19.49 -4.74
C ALA A 66 23.94 17.96 -4.72
N VAL A 67 24.89 17.35 -3.99
CA VAL A 67 24.92 15.92 -3.74
C VAL A 67 25.09 15.64 -2.24
N MET A 68 24.45 14.60 -1.73
CA MET A 68 24.64 14.08 -0.38
C MET A 68 25.25 12.69 -0.44
N ILE A 69 26.40 12.54 0.23
CA ILE A 69 27.24 11.33 0.23
C ILE A 69 27.53 10.85 1.64
N SER A 70 27.87 9.58 1.80
CA SER A 70 28.35 9.01 3.08
C SER A 70 29.83 8.59 3.05
N ASP A 71 30.49 8.74 1.91
CA ASP A 71 31.92 8.51 1.75
C ASP A 71 32.58 9.70 1.06
N ALA A 72 33.46 10.40 1.80
CA ALA A 72 34.14 11.61 1.34
C ALA A 72 35.04 11.39 0.11
N SER A 73 35.46 10.14 -0.17
CA SER A 73 36.28 9.82 -1.34
C SER A 73 35.57 10.13 -2.66
N TYR A 74 34.24 9.96 -2.71
CA TYR A 74 33.41 10.26 -3.88
C TYR A 74 33.20 11.77 -4.13
N GLY A 75 33.41 12.60 -3.13
CA GLY A 75 33.26 14.07 -3.26
C GLY A 75 34.40 14.76 -3.99
N LYS A 76 35.57 14.10 -4.12
CA LYS A 76 36.81 14.75 -4.64
C LYS A 76 36.75 15.10 -6.12
N ASP A 77 35.96 14.36 -6.90
CA ASP A 77 35.85 14.52 -8.36
C ASP A 77 34.53 15.18 -8.79
N ILE A 78 33.84 15.84 -7.86
CA ILE A 78 32.61 16.58 -8.16
C ILE A 78 32.92 17.97 -8.63
N ASP A 79 32.25 18.42 -9.70
CA ASP A 79 32.39 19.75 -10.27
C ASP A 79 32.25 20.86 -9.21
N ALA A 80 33.11 21.90 -9.28
CA ALA A 80 33.17 22.95 -8.28
C ALA A 80 31.88 23.79 -8.12
N HIS A 81 30.98 23.74 -9.13
CA HIS A 81 29.70 24.44 -9.08
C HIS A 81 28.62 23.67 -8.28
N VAL A 82 28.86 22.40 -7.88
CA VAL A 82 27.93 21.56 -7.15
C VAL A 82 28.27 21.54 -5.66
N SER A 83 27.31 21.72 -4.78
CA SER A 83 27.50 21.56 -3.33
C SER A 83 27.63 20.11 -2.92
N VAL A 84 28.56 19.79 -2.01
CA VAL A 84 28.79 18.41 -1.54
C VAL A 84 28.55 18.31 -0.04
N PHE A 85 27.55 17.57 0.37
CA PHE A 85 27.22 17.31 1.78
C PHE A 85 27.69 15.90 2.17
N LEU A 86 28.41 15.79 3.27
CA LEU A 86 28.83 14.53 3.87
C LEU A 86 27.98 14.24 5.10
N VAL A 87 27.31 13.11 5.11
CA VAL A 87 26.58 12.54 6.25
C VAL A 87 27.16 11.18 6.65
N LYS A 88 26.79 10.65 7.82
CA LYS A 88 27.19 9.29 8.21
C LYS A 88 26.42 8.22 7.45
N ASP A 89 25.14 8.48 7.15
CA ASP A 89 24.22 7.60 6.47
C ASP A 89 23.29 8.44 5.58
N THR A 90 23.33 8.22 4.27
CA THR A 90 22.52 8.96 3.30
C THR A 90 21.03 8.66 3.40
N LYS A 91 20.64 7.45 3.82
CA LYS A 91 19.24 7.10 4.09
C LYS A 91 18.72 7.92 5.28
N LYS A 92 19.48 7.97 6.37
CA LYS A 92 19.13 8.79 7.52
C LYS A 92 19.09 10.28 7.18
N GLY A 93 20.02 10.76 6.34
CA GLY A 93 20.00 12.11 5.82
C GLY A 93 18.71 12.45 5.05
N LEU A 94 18.22 11.53 4.22
CA LEU A 94 16.93 11.66 3.52
C LEU A 94 15.76 11.73 4.51
N GLU A 95 15.71 10.84 5.50
CA GLU A 95 14.68 10.79 6.52
C GLU A 95 14.62 12.07 7.36
N ASP A 96 15.79 12.56 7.80
CA ASP A 96 15.91 13.78 8.59
C ASP A 96 15.50 15.03 7.80
N LEU A 97 15.88 15.09 6.52
CA LEU A 97 15.49 16.18 5.63
C LEU A 97 13.98 16.18 5.37
N ALA A 98 13.38 14.98 5.20
CA ALA A 98 11.95 14.81 5.02
C ALA A 98 11.17 15.20 6.29
N HIS A 99 11.65 14.78 7.47
CA HIS A 99 11.08 15.19 8.74
C HIS A 99 11.17 16.71 8.93
N PHE A 100 12.34 17.31 8.68
CA PHE A 100 12.53 18.76 8.75
C PHE A 100 11.53 19.48 7.84
N HIS A 101 11.37 19.04 6.60
CA HIS A 101 10.39 19.61 5.66
C HIS A 101 8.96 19.45 6.17
N ARG A 102 8.59 18.26 6.67
CA ARG A 102 7.28 17.96 7.24
C ARG A 102 6.92 18.93 8.38
N MET A 103 7.87 19.25 9.24
CA MET A 103 7.65 20.13 10.40
C MET A 103 7.43 21.62 10.03
N ARG A 104 7.64 22.01 8.77
CA ARG A 104 7.25 23.34 8.27
C ARG A 104 5.74 23.52 8.09
N PHE A 105 4.99 22.40 8.08
CA PHE A 105 3.54 22.39 7.78
C PHE A 105 2.73 22.04 9.01
N HIS A 106 1.78 22.90 9.35
CA HIS A 106 0.81 22.68 10.44
C HIS A 106 -0.50 22.08 9.89
N VAL A 107 -0.39 20.99 9.14
CA VAL A 107 -1.51 20.31 8.49
C VAL A 107 -1.71 18.90 9.06
N PRO A 108 -2.93 18.35 9.00
CA PRO A 108 -3.16 16.96 9.38
C PRO A 108 -2.33 16.01 8.52
N VAL A 109 -1.70 15.02 9.17
CA VAL A 109 -1.03 13.89 8.50
C VAL A 109 -1.72 12.61 8.96
N ILE A 110 -2.23 11.86 7.99
CA ILE A 110 -2.96 10.62 8.21
C ILE A 110 -2.05 9.45 7.87
N GLY A 111 -1.63 8.68 8.88
CA GLY A 111 -0.93 7.41 8.67
C GLY A 111 -1.93 6.27 8.50
N VAL A 112 -1.74 5.42 7.49
CA VAL A 112 -2.60 4.26 7.22
C VAL A 112 -1.77 2.98 7.25
N THR A 113 -2.10 2.07 8.16
CA THR A 113 -1.48 0.74 8.25
C THR A 113 -2.51 -0.38 8.37
N GLY A 114 -2.05 -1.62 8.24
CA GLY A 114 -2.87 -2.82 8.34
C GLY A 114 -2.23 -4.00 7.60
N SER A 115 -2.77 -5.18 7.75
CA SER A 115 -2.31 -6.34 6.97
C SER A 115 -2.80 -6.26 5.53
N ASN A 116 -4.06 -5.93 5.33
CA ASN A 116 -4.73 -5.78 4.03
C ASN A 116 -5.48 -4.44 3.97
N GLY A 117 -5.78 -3.96 2.77
CA GLY A 117 -6.60 -2.76 2.54
C GLY A 117 -5.89 -1.42 2.73
N LYS A 118 -4.60 -1.37 3.11
CA LYS A 118 -3.87 -0.11 3.33
C LYS A 118 -3.95 0.85 2.15
N THR A 119 -3.56 0.39 0.97
CA THR A 119 -3.51 1.21 -0.24
C THR A 119 -4.91 1.62 -0.68
N THR A 120 -5.86 0.69 -0.70
CA THR A 120 -7.26 0.99 -1.05
C THR A 120 -7.86 2.02 -0.09
N THR A 121 -7.66 1.83 1.23
CA THR A 121 -8.10 2.80 2.24
C THR A 121 -7.43 4.16 2.04
N LYS A 122 -6.10 4.22 1.84
CA LYS A 122 -5.34 5.45 1.57
C LYS A 122 -5.86 6.15 0.30
N ASP A 123 -6.11 5.39 -0.78
CA ASP A 123 -6.61 5.96 -2.04
C ASP A 123 -8.05 6.47 -1.90
N MET A 124 -8.93 5.76 -1.18
CA MET A 124 -10.29 6.23 -0.88
C MET A 124 -10.26 7.49 0.01
N ILE A 125 -9.42 7.53 1.07
CA ILE A 125 -9.23 8.73 1.89
C ILE A 125 -8.80 9.89 1.01
N THR A 126 -7.79 9.70 0.17
CA THR A 126 -7.25 10.71 -0.73
C THR A 126 -8.31 11.22 -1.71
N SER A 127 -9.08 10.31 -2.33
CA SER A 127 -10.16 10.65 -3.25
C SER A 127 -11.23 11.51 -2.59
N ILE A 128 -11.66 11.13 -1.38
CA ILE A 128 -12.67 11.90 -0.64
C ILE A 128 -12.12 13.28 -0.23
N LEU A 129 -10.90 13.32 0.33
CA LEU A 129 -10.32 14.56 0.82
C LEU A 129 -10.06 15.57 -0.30
N ARG A 130 -9.70 15.11 -1.51
CA ARG A 130 -9.52 15.97 -2.71
C ARG A 130 -10.80 16.70 -3.13
N THR A 131 -11.98 16.32 -2.64
CA THR A 131 -13.22 17.07 -2.86
C THR A 131 -13.28 18.39 -2.09
N ARG A 132 -12.34 18.59 -1.15
CA ARG A 132 -12.33 19.75 -0.25
C ARG A 132 -10.94 20.37 -0.03
N PHE A 133 -9.88 19.57 -0.13
CA PHE A 133 -8.52 19.94 0.26
C PHE A 133 -7.51 19.68 -0.86
N HIS A 134 -6.40 20.42 -0.86
CA HIS A 134 -5.20 20.06 -1.59
C HIS A 134 -4.46 18.97 -0.83
N VAL A 135 -4.44 17.77 -1.38
CA VAL A 135 -3.95 16.55 -0.69
C VAL A 135 -2.64 16.07 -1.31
N THR A 136 -1.60 15.99 -0.49
CA THR A 136 -0.39 15.21 -0.79
C THR A 136 -0.58 13.78 -0.26
N ALA A 137 -0.29 12.76 -1.07
CA ALA A 137 -0.49 11.37 -0.64
C ALA A 137 0.59 10.45 -1.20
N THR A 138 0.86 9.35 -0.48
CA THR A 138 1.73 8.27 -0.96
C THR A 138 1.28 7.78 -2.33
N GLU A 139 2.18 7.82 -3.28
CA GLU A 139 1.98 7.26 -4.61
C GLU A 139 2.38 5.78 -4.64
N LYS A 140 1.68 4.99 -5.46
CA LYS A 140 1.97 3.56 -5.65
C LYS A 140 2.11 2.83 -4.30
N ASN A 141 3.21 2.11 -4.11
CA ASN A 141 3.57 1.33 -2.93
C ASN A 141 4.73 1.96 -2.13
N PHE A 142 4.91 3.28 -2.21
CA PHE A 142 5.97 4.01 -1.50
C PHE A 142 5.70 4.10 0.00
N ASN A 143 5.61 2.96 0.66
CA ASN A 143 5.18 2.79 2.06
C ASN A 143 6.31 2.41 3.03
N ASN A 144 7.56 2.44 2.57
CA ASN A 144 8.77 2.31 3.37
C ASN A 144 9.40 3.68 3.66
N GLU A 145 10.53 3.71 4.37
CA GLU A 145 11.20 4.93 4.82
C GLU A 145 11.57 5.87 3.65
N ILE A 146 12.07 5.30 2.55
CA ILE A 146 12.46 6.10 1.36
C ILE A 146 11.22 6.68 0.69
N GLY A 147 10.21 5.84 0.41
CA GLY A 147 8.99 6.25 -0.27
C GLY A 147 8.17 7.26 0.56
N LEU A 148 8.08 7.05 1.88
CA LEU A 148 7.43 7.98 2.78
C LEU A 148 8.18 9.32 2.82
N SER A 149 9.51 9.31 2.91
CA SER A 149 10.33 10.53 2.88
C SER A 149 10.12 11.31 1.58
N MET A 150 10.11 10.64 0.43
CA MET A 150 9.85 11.29 -0.87
C MET A 150 8.42 11.86 -0.94
N THR A 151 7.43 11.17 -0.35
CA THR A 151 6.05 11.68 -0.25
C THR A 151 6.00 12.97 0.58
N LEU A 152 6.68 13.03 1.72
CA LEU A 152 6.72 14.23 2.56
C LEU A 152 7.47 15.38 1.88
N LEU A 153 8.56 15.10 1.18
CA LEU A 153 9.31 16.09 0.41
C LEU A 153 8.52 16.65 -0.80
N SER A 154 7.45 15.97 -1.23
CA SER A 154 6.55 16.49 -2.26
C SER A 154 5.50 17.47 -1.75
N MET A 155 5.39 17.68 -0.43
CA MET A 155 4.48 18.68 0.15
C MET A 155 4.88 20.09 -0.31
N THR A 156 3.86 20.91 -0.58
CA THR A 156 4.01 22.32 -1.01
C THR A 156 3.22 23.23 -0.10
N ALA A 157 3.38 24.53 -0.26
CA ALA A 157 2.60 25.54 0.49
C ALA A 157 1.07 25.39 0.29
N GLU A 158 0.65 24.72 -0.77
CA GLU A 158 -0.77 24.45 -1.04
C GLU A 158 -1.27 23.19 -0.32
N THR A 159 -0.37 22.34 0.21
CA THR A 159 -0.78 21.10 0.89
C THR A 159 -1.58 21.42 2.15
N GLU A 160 -2.83 20.96 2.21
CA GLU A 160 -3.73 21.14 3.36
C GLU A 160 -3.90 19.86 4.17
N VAL A 161 -3.65 18.69 3.58
CA VAL A 161 -3.66 17.38 4.23
C VAL A 161 -2.62 16.47 3.58
N CYS A 162 -1.91 15.68 4.40
CA CYS A 162 -1.01 14.64 3.89
C CYS A 162 -1.53 13.25 4.30
N VAL A 163 -1.55 12.29 3.34
CA VAL A 163 -1.99 10.91 3.60
C VAL A 163 -0.85 9.97 3.25
N VAL A 164 -0.32 9.26 4.26
CA VAL A 164 0.83 8.36 4.08
C VAL A 164 0.47 6.91 4.39
N GLU A 165 0.84 6.01 3.49
CA GLU A 165 0.78 4.57 3.73
C GLU A 165 2.01 4.14 4.53
N MET A 166 1.81 3.34 5.58
CA MET A 166 2.87 2.84 6.45
C MET A 166 2.92 1.31 6.40
N GLY A 167 3.88 0.79 5.64
CA GLY A 167 4.21 -0.63 5.56
C GLY A 167 5.17 -1.05 6.67
N MET A 168 5.22 -2.36 6.96
CA MET A 168 6.22 -2.92 7.88
C MET A 168 6.45 -4.39 7.58
N ARG A 169 7.62 -4.89 7.92
CA ARG A 169 7.98 -6.32 7.97
C ARG A 169 8.32 -6.77 9.39
N GLY A 170 8.72 -5.85 10.28
CA GLY A 170 9.16 -6.12 11.64
C GLY A 170 8.75 -5.07 12.65
N PHE A 171 9.08 -5.29 13.90
CA PHE A 171 8.90 -4.32 14.97
C PHE A 171 9.75 -3.07 14.76
N GLY A 172 9.28 -1.93 15.25
CA GLY A 172 9.96 -0.64 15.21
C GLY A 172 9.78 0.11 13.88
N GLN A 173 9.49 -0.58 12.79
CA GLN A 173 9.46 0.05 11.46
C GLN A 173 8.31 1.06 11.32
N ILE A 174 7.13 0.79 11.89
CA ILE A 174 6.04 1.79 11.90
C ILE A 174 6.40 2.96 12.83
N ALA A 175 7.04 2.70 13.96
CA ALA A 175 7.52 3.77 14.85
C ALA A 175 8.54 4.68 14.13
N ASP A 176 9.47 4.10 13.37
CA ASP A 176 10.44 4.86 12.56
C ASP A 176 9.72 5.73 11.50
N LEU A 177 8.75 5.16 10.77
CA LEU A 177 7.93 5.91 9.82
C LEU A 177 7.14 7.04 10.52
N CYS A 178 6.63 6.81 11.72
CA CYS A 178 5.95 7.84 12.51
C CYS A 178 6.92 8.94 12.97
N THR A 179 8.17 8.61 13.29
CA THR A 179 9.19 9.61 13.62
C THR A 179 9.43 10.55 12.44
N ILE A 180 9.46 10.02 11.21
CA ILE A 180 9.63 10.84 9.99
C ILE A 180 8.37 11.67 9.70
N ALA A 181 7.18 11.05 9.73
CA ALA A 181 5.93 11.67 9.29
C ALA A 181 5.24 12.53 10.34
N SER A 182 5.46 12.28 11.64
CA SER A 182 4.73 12.90 12.76
C SER A 182 3.21 12.93 12.49
N PRO A 183 2.53 11.74 12.41
CA PRO A 183 1.12 11.67 12.07
C PRO A 183 0.26 12.26 13.20
N THR A 184 -0.82 12.95 12.83
CA THR A 184 -1.84 13.47 13.76
C THR A 184 -3.08 12.58 13.79
N MET A 185 -3.21 11.69 12.79
CA MET A 185 -4.29 10.72 12.69
C MET A 185 -3.73 9.37 12.24
N GLY A 186 -4.18 8.28 12.87
CA GLY A 186 -3.78 6.91 12.53
C GLY A 186 -4.98 6.05 12.17
N VAL A 187 -4.89 5.35 11.06
CA VAL A 187 -5.90 4.38 10.59
C VAL A 187 -5.30 2.99 10.59
N VAL A 188 -5.94 2.05 11.31
CA VAL A 188 -5.55 0.63 11.29
C VAL A 188 -6.69 -0.18 10.70
N THR A 189 -6.43 -0.84 9.56
CA THR A 189 -7.46 -1.57 8.82
C THR A 189 -7.79 -2.94 9.43
N ASN A 190 -6.78 -3.80 9.57
CA ASN A 190 -6.95 -5.16 10.11
C ASN A 190 -5.61 -5.78 10.51
N VAL A 191 -5.68 -6.89 11.26
CA VAL A 191 -4.55 -7.76 11.60
C VAL A 191 -4.75 -9.15 11.03
N GLY A 192 -4.12 -9.43 9.88
CA GLY A 192 -4.06 -10.74 9.25
C GLY A 192 -2.75 -11.48 9.55
N THR A 193 -2.35 -12.34 8.62
CA THR A 193 -1.14 -13.18 8.71
C THR A 193 0.03 -12.70 7.83
N SER A 194 -0.07 -11.49 7.24
CA SER A 194 1.06 -10.90 6.50
C SER A 194 2.26 -10.75 7.41
N HIS A 195 3.45 -11.13 6.93
CA HIS A 195 4.73 -11.07 7.67
C HIS A 195 4.78 -11.99 8.92
N ILE A 196 3.90 -12.99 9.02
CA ILE A 196 3.85 -13.91 10.17
C ILE A 196 5.14 -14.74 10.27
N GLY A 197 5.81 -14.99 9.16
CA GLY A 197 7.10 -15.68 9.13
C GLY A 197 8.20 -14.95 9.88
N ILE A 198 8.14 -13.62 9.90
CA ILE A 198 9.12 -12.74 10.58
C ILE A 198 8.67 -12.47 12.01
N LEU A 199 7.40 -12.10 12.23
CA LEU A 199 6.87 -11.69 13.53
C LEU A 199 6.41 -12.86 14.41
N GLY A 200 6.22 -14.05 13.84
CA GLY A 200 5.94 -15.30 14.54
C GLY A 200 4.50 -15.49 15.00
N SER A 201 3.72 -14.43 15.19
CA SER A 201 2.31 -14.51 15.60
C SER A 201 1.49 -13.29 15.18
N GLN A 202 0.15 -13.45 15.08
CA GLN A 202 -0.76 -12.33 14.83
C GLN A 202 -0.74 -11.29 15.96
N ASP A 203 -0.51 -11.70 17.21
CA ASP A 203 -0.41 -10.77 18.34
C ASP A 203 0.82 -9.87 18.22
N ASN A 204 1.91 -10.40 17.68
CA ASN A 204 3.09 -9.60 17.38
C ASN A 204 2.86 -8.67 16.19
N ILE A 205 2.13 -9.13 15.15
CA ILE A 205 1.70 -8.27 14.04
C ILE A 205 0.82 -7.12 14.57
N ALA A 206 -0.10 -7.42 15.51
CA ALA A 206 -0.93 -6.39 16.15
C ALA A 206 -0.09 -5.38 16.93
N LYS A 207 0.90 -5.84 17.72
CA LYS A 207 1.81 -4.96 18.46
C LYS A 207 2.60 -4.03 17.53
N ALA A 208 3.16 -4.57 16.44
CA ALA A 208 3.89 -3.76 15.47
C ALA A 208 2.99 -2.71 14.78
N LYS A 209 1.74 -3.06 14.44
CA LYS A 209 0.80 -2.07 13.86
C LYS A 209 0.32 -1.04 14.86
N LYS A 210 0.25 -1.41 16.15
CA LYS A 210 -0.12 -0.49 17.24
C LYS A 210 0.89 0.64 17.41
N GLU A 211 2.13 0.48 16.97
CA GLU A 211 3.15 1.54 16.98
C GLU A 211 2.64 2.84 16.35
N LEU A 212 1.77 2.77 15.32
CA LEU A 212 1.12 3.95 14.74
C LEU A 212 0.25 4.69 15.79
N ILE A 213 -0.52 3.95 16.58
CA ILE A 213 -1.42 4.56 17.56
C ILE A 213 -0.64 5.11 18.75
N ASP A 214 0.44 4.40 19.13
CA ASP A 214 1.32 4.81 20.25
C ASP A 214 2.12 6.08 19.92
N ALA A 215 2.36 6.34 18.63
CA ALA A 215 3.08 7.52 18.15
C ALA A 215 2.19 8.77 17.96
N LEU A 216 0.86 8.63 18.06
CA LEU A 216 -0.04 9.78 17.88
C LEU A 216 0.07 10.75 19.07
N PRO A 217 -0.04 12.08 18.82
CA PRO A 217 -0.10 13.07 19.89
C PRO A 217 -1.37 12.89 20.74
N ALA A 218 -1.35 13.42 21.97
CA ALA A 218 -2.46 13.27 22.92
C ALA A 218 -3.79 13.87 22.45
N ASP A 219 -3.76 14.80 21.51
CA ASP A 219 -4.92 15.40 20.83
C ASP A 219 -5.20 14.78 19.45
N GLY A 220 -4.45 13.76 19.08
CA GLY A 220 -4.58 13.04 17.81
C GLY A 220 -5.86 12.21 17.72
N THR A 221 -6.05 11.57 16.57
CA THR A 221 -7.23 10.71 16.32
C THR A 221 -6.82 9.32 15.85
N ALA A 222 -7.30 8.29 16.53
CA ALA A 222 -7.18 6.88 16.15
C ALA A 222 -8.47 6.40 15.48
N ILE A 223 -8.36 5.86 14.25
CA ILE A 223 -9.47 5.28 13.47
C ILE A 223 -9.25 3.78 13.42
N LEU A 224 -10.13 3.03 14.07
CA LEU A 224 -9.92 1.61 14.38
C LEU A 224 -11.08 0.76 13.88
N ASN A 225 -10.75 -0.35 13.21
CA ASN A 225 -11.73 -1.38 12.85
C ASN A 225 -12.27 -2.06 14.11
N GLY A 226 -13.53 -1.82 14.43
CA GLY A 226 -14.20 -2.38 15.62
C GLY A 226 -14.52 -3.85 15.49
N ASP A 227 -14.61 -4.39 14.29
CA ASP A 227 -14.92 -5.80 14.02
C ASP A 227 -13.67 -6.70 13.99
N ASP A 228 -12.47 -6.12 13.99
CA ASP A 228 -11.22 -6.85 14.17
C ASP A 228 -10.85 -6.87 15.66
N GLU A 229 -10.84 -8.07 16.27
CA GLU A 229 -10.61 -8.24 17.71
C GLU A 229 -9.31 -7.60 18.21
N ARG A 230 -8.24 -7.63 17.40
CA ARG A 230 -6.93 -7.09 17.74
C ARG A 230 -6.88 -5.58 17.54
N VAL A 231 -7.48 -5.07 16.45
CA VAL A 231 -7.51 -3.63 16.17
C VAL A 231 -8.42 -2.89 17.15
N SER A 232 -9.56 -3.48 17.49
CA SER A 232 -10.58 -2.86 18.37
C SER A 232 -10.04 -2.44 19.74
N VAL A 233 -9.00 -3.12 20.24
CA VAL A 233 -8.37 -2.86 21.55
C VAL A 233 -7.13 -1.97 21.47
N MET A 234 -6.61 -1.64 20.27
CA MET A 234 -5.38 -0.83 20.12
C MET A 234 -5.49 0.57 20.72
N GLY A 235 -6.70 1.12 20.80
CA GLY A 235 -6.96 2.42 21.40
C GLY A 235 -6.96 2.44 22.94
N LYS A 236 -6.76 1.30 23.59
CA LYS A 236 -6.75 1.25 25.07
C LYS A 236 -5.55 2.02 25.61
N GLY A 237 -5.83 3.04 26.43
CA GLY A 237 -4.81 3.93 27.02
C GLY A 237 -4.42 5.12 26.12
N PHE A 238 -4.95 5.22 24.90
CA PHE A 238 -4.76 6.41 24.07
C PHE A 238 -5.59 7.57 24.60
N ALA A 239 -4.96 8.72 24.83
CA ALA A 239 -5.60 9.89 25.42
C ALA A 239 -6.46 10.71 24.42
N GLY A 240 -6.17 10.57 23.11
CA GLY A 240 -6.83 11.31 22.07
C GLY A 240 -8.19 10.73 21.65
N ARG A 241 -8.68 11.19 20.52
CA ARG A 241 -9.98 10.77 19.99
C ARG A 241 -9.91 9.38 19.36
N ILE A 242 -10.85 8.49 19.71
CA ILE A 242 -11.01 7.19 19.09
C ILE A 242 -12.30 7.18 18.28
N VAL A 243 -12.18 6.89 16.97
CA VAL A 243 -13.32 6.67 16.06
C VAL A 243 -13.31 5.21 15.63
N ARG A 244 -14.36 4.47 15.95
CA ARG A 244 -14.52 3.07 15.53
C ARG A 244 -15.42 2.96 14.32
N TYR A 245 -15.02 2.10 13.39
CA TYR A 245 -15.82 1.74 12.22
C TYR A 245 -16.00 0.23 12.11
N GLY A 246 -17.04 -0.20 11.43
CA GLY A 246 -17.33 -1.62 11.21
C GLY A 246 -18.79 -1.87 10.84
N MET A 247 -19.25 -3.13 10.91
CA MET A 247 -20.60 -3.52 10.51
C MET A 247 -21.35 -4.27 11.63
N ASN A 248 -20.61 -4.98 12.50
CA ASN A 248 -21.22 -5.95 13.45
C ASN A 248 -21.50 -5.33 14.83
N GLY A 249 -21.22 -4.05 15.04
CA GLY A 249 -21.40 -3.38 16.32
C GLY A 249 -22.04 -1.99 16.20
N ARG A 250 -22.17 -1.34 17.35
CA ARG A 250 -22.56 0.08 17.41
C ARG A 250 -21.30 0.96 17.34
N TYR A 251 -20.94 1.34 16.12
CA TYR A 251 -19.75 2.14 15.85
C TYR A 251 -20.12 3.55 15.39
N THR A 252 -19.19 4.48 15.53
CA THR A 252 -19.33 5.86 15.06
C THR A 252 -19.56 5.91 13.54
N VAL A 253 -18.91 5.02 12.79
CA VAL A 253 -19.12 4.83 11.36
C VAL A 253 -19.47 3.38 11.11
N ARG A 254 -20.68 3.13 10.58
CA ARG A 254 -21.20 1.77 10.42
C ARG A 254 -21.75 1.54 9.03
N GLY A 255 -21.40 0.37 8.46
CA GLY A 255 -22.03 -0.17 7.25
C GLY A 255 -23.19 -1.12 7.60
N SER A 256 -24.25 -1.07 6.81
CA SER A 256 -25.39 -2.01 6.87
C SER A 256 -25.98 -2.23 5.48
N ASP A 257 -26.89 -3.21 5.35
CA ASP A 257 -27.65 -3.50 4.12
C ASP A 257 -26.76 -3.69 2.89
N VAL A 258 -25.63 -4.41 3.08
CA VAL A 258 -24.67 -4.66 2.00
C VAL A 258 -25.29 -5.56 0.96
N ARG A 259 -25.23 -5.14 -0.30
CA ARG A 259 -25.69 -5.90 -1.47
C ARG A 259 -24.63 -5.85 -2.55
N PHE A 260 -24.46 -6.96 -3.24
CA PHE A 260 -23.58 -7.10 -4.40
C PHE A 260 -24.46 -7.16 -5.65
N GLU A 261 -24.24 -6.25 -6.58
CA GLU A 261 -25.04 -6.13 -7.81
C GLU A 261 -24.07 -6.00 -9.00
N GLU A 262 -23.99 -7.01 -9.85
CA GLU A 262 -23.05 -7.07 -10.98
C GLU A 262 -21.59 -6.85 -10.54
N GLU A 263 -20.98 -5.70 -10.87
CA GLU A 263 -19.61 -5.33 -10.49
C GLU A 263 -19.58 -4.31 -9.34
N ASP A 264 -20.73 -4.02 -8.73
CA ASP A 264 -20.89 -3.00 -7.72
C ASP A 264 -21.18 -3.59 -6.33
N THR A 265 -20.73 -2.90 -5.30
CA THR A 265 -21.17 -3.13 -3.92
C THR A 265 -21.98 -1.91 -3.44
N ARG A 266 -23.21 -2.14 -2.97
CA ARG A 266 -24.06 -1.10 -2.38
C ARG A 266 -24.26 -1.36 -0.90
N TYR A 267 -24.25 -0.29 -0.11
CA TYR A 267 -24.51 -0.37 1.31
C TYR A 267 -25.05 0.95 1.86
N THR A 268 -25.63 0.89 3.07
CA THR A 268 -25.99 2.06 3.84
C THR A 268 -24.86 2.39 4.81
N CYS A 269 -24.30 3.59 4.74
CA CYS A 269 -23.34 4.11 5.71
C CYS A 269 -24.05 4.98 6.72
N THR A 270 -23.97 4.64 8.01
CA THR A 270 -24.33 5.54 9.12
C THR A 270 -23.02 6.11 9.66
N CYS A 271 -22.87 7.42 9.63
CA CYS A 271 -21.66 8.11 10.04
C CYS A 271 -22.01 9.25 11.00
N PHE A 272 -21.62 9.13 12.28
CA PHE A 272 -22.12 9.94 13.37
C PHE A 272 -23.66 9.89 13.40
N ASP A 273 -24.33 11.00 13.17
CA ASP A 273 -25.81 11.09 13.20
C ASP A 273 -26.45 11.13 11.80
N GLU A 274 -25.66 10.93 10.75
CA GLU A 274 -26.12 10.96 9.36
C GLU A 274 -26.08 9.56 8.72
N ALA A 275 -27.07 9.25 7.89
CA ALA A 275 -27.11 8.00 7.11
C ALA A 275 -27.26 8.31 5.62
N PHE A 276 -26.47 7.64 4.79
CA PHE A 276 -26.49 7.79 3.33
C PHE A 276 -26.17 6.47 2.63
N LYS A 277 -26.62 6.32 1.38
CA LYS A 277 -26.35 5.16 0.56
C LYS A 277 -25.04 5.33 -0.18
N VAL A 278 -24.22 4.30 -0.23
CA VAL A 278 -22.96 4.26 -0.97
C VAL A 278 -23.05 3.21 -2.05
N LYS A 279 -22.53 3.53 -3.23
CA LYS A 279 -22.26 2.63 -4.34
C LYS A 279 -20.75 2.62 -4.56
N LEU A 280 -20.13 1.44 -4.47
CA LEU A 280 -18.71 1.24 -4.79
C LEU A 280 -18.61 0.44 -6.06
N HIS A 281 -17.75 0.85 -6.99
CA HIS A 281 -17.39 0.04 -8.16
C HIS A 281 -16.25 -0.93 -7.82
N LEU A 282 -16.47 -1.68 -6.75
CA LEU A 282 -15.57 -2.70 -6.21
C LEU A 282 -16.42 -3.79 -5.58
N LEU A 283 -16.01 -5.03 -5.75
CA LEU A 283 -16.64 -6.19 -5.14
C LEU A 283 -15.99 -6.55 -3.80
N GLY A 284 -16.78 -7.18 -2.94
CA GLY A 284 -16.30 -7.75 -1.70
C GLY A 284 -16.48 -6.86 -0.47
N ILE A 285 -16.83 -7.53 0.61
CA ILE A 285 -17.13 -6.93 1.91
C ILE A 285 -15.95 -6.13 2.49
N HIS A 286 -14.71 -6.54 2.18
CA HIS A 286 -13.50 -5.86 2.66
C HIS A 286 -13.39 -4.44 2.09
N ASN A 287 -13.83 -4.18 0.86
CA ASN A 287 -13.86 -2.83 0.29
C ASN A 287 -14.90 -1.93 0.99
N VAL A 288 -15.96 -2.52 1.58
CA VAL A 288 -16.87 -1.77 2.46
C VAL A 288 -16.12 -1.31 3.71
N TYR A 289 -15.33 -2.18 4.35
CA TYR A 289 -14.50 -1.78 5.51
C TYR A 289 -13.50 -0.68 5.16
N ASP A 290 -12.83 -0.77 4.01
CA ASP A 290 -11.89 0.26 3.54
C ASP A 290 -12.62 1.60 3.32
N ALA A 291 -13.82 1.59 2.74
CA ALA A 291 -14.65 2.78 2.54
C ALA A 291 -15.19 3.37 3.85
N LEU A 292 -15.52 2.53 4.85
CA LEU A 292 -15.92 2.98 6.18
C LEU A 292 -14.74 3.66 6.92
N ALA A 293 -13.53 3.10 6.83
CA ALA A 293 -12.32 3.72 7.36
C ALA A 293 -12.06 5.08 6.70
N ALA A 294 -12.18 5.16 5.37
CA ALA A 294 -12.00 6.39 4.62
C ALA A 294 -13.08 7.43 4.97
N THR A 295 -14.34 7.01 5.12
CA THR A 295 -15.43 7.86 5.57
C THR A 295 -15.15 8.43 6.96
N ALA A 296 -14.66 7.60 7.89
CA ALA A 296 -14.30 8.03 9.24
C ALA A 296 -13.22 9.12 9.23
N ALA A 297 -12.14 8.92 8.47
CA ALA A 297 -11.07 9.88 8.34
C ALA A 297 -11.56 11.23 7.76
N ALA A 298 -12.33 11.18 6.69
CA ALA A 298 -12.84 12.36 6.02
C ALA A 298 -13.85 13.15 6.89
N ARG A 299 -14.72 12.46 7.63
CA ARG A 299 -15.69 13.12 8.53
C ARG A 299 -15.01 13.78 9.72
N VAL A 300 -13.96 13.20 10.26
CA VAL A 300 -13.14 13.84 11.31
C VAL A 300 -12.57 15.17 10.83
N LEU A 301 -12.20 15.28 9.57
CA LEU A 301 -11.73 16.51 8.92
C LEU A 301 -12.87 17.40 8.38
N GLY A 302 -14.13 17.06 8.66
CA GLY A 302 -15.29 17.87 8.35
C GLY A 302 -15.73 17.86 6.87
N VAL A 303 -15.39 16.79 6.13
CA VAL A 303 -15.97 16.59 4.78
C VAL A 303 -17.43 16.18 4.93
N ASP A 304 -18.34 16.80 4.18
CA ASP A 304 -19.76 16.46 4.21
C ASP A 304 -20.08 15.12 3.56
N THR A 305 -21.19 14.50 3.98
CA THR A 305 -21.58 13.16 3.54
C THR A 305 -21.89 13.09 2.04
N GLY A 306 -22.39 14.18 1.44
CA GLY A 306 -22.68 14.24 0.01
C GLY A 306 -21.40 14.17 -0.83
N LYS A 307 -20.31 14.85 -0.41
CA LYS A 307 -19.00 14.75 -1.05
C LYS A 307 -18.38 13.36 -0.88
N ILE A 308 -18.50 12.77 0.31
CA ILE A 308 -18.04 11.40 0.58
C ILE A 308 -18.76 10.40 -0.32
N GLN A 309 -20.09 10.47 -0.39
CA GLN A 309 -20.93 9.62 -1.23
C GLN A 309 -20.50 9.71 -2.71
N LYS A 310 -20.32 10.93 -3.21
CA LYS A 310 -19.90 11.18 -4.60
C LYS A 310 -18.52 10.60 -4.87
N ALA A 311 -17.52 10.91 -4.03
CA ALA A 311 -16.15 10.46 -4.22
C ALA A 311 -16.03 8.95 -4.19
N LEU A 312 -16.71 8.25 -3.27
CA LEU A 312 -16.76 6.79 -3.22
C LEU A 312 -17.47 6.19 -4.44
N GLY A 313 -18.52 6.83 -4.96
CA GLY A 313 -19.22 6.40 -6.18
C GLY A 313 -18.41 6.58 -7.46
N GLU A 314 -17.46 7.50 -7.47
CA GLU A 314 -16.54 7.74 -8.60
C GLU A 314 -15.20 7.00 -8.45
N PHE A 315 -14.93 6.43 -7.29
CA PHE A 315 -13.67 5.75 -6.98
C PHE A 315 -13.45 4.53 -7.89
N ARG A 316 -12.23 4.40 -8.37
CA ARG A 316 -11.75 3.20 -9.09
C ARG A 316 -10.45 2.72 -8.42
N PRO A 317 -10.28 1.41 -8.26
CA PRO A 317 -9.05 0.87 -7.67
C PRO A 317 -7.84 1.12 -8.56
N ALA A 318 -6.65 1.09 -7.97
CA ALA A 318 -5.42 0.97 -8.72
C ALA A 318 -5.36 -0.37 -9.47
N ASP A 319 -4.60 -0.43 -10.56
CA ASP A 319 -4.36 -1.65 -11.34
C ASP A 319 -3.89 -2.81 -10.42
N GLN A 320 -4.21 -4.05 -10.81
CA GLN A 320 -3.85 -5.27 -10.09
C GLN A 320 -4.43 -5.39 -8.65
N ARG A 321 -5.46 -4.59 -8.33
CA ARG A 321 -6.17 -4.63 -7.03
C ARG A 321 -7.65 -4.81 -7.25
N GLN A 322 -8.04 -6.06 -7.57
CA GLN A 322 -9.41 -6.44 -7.92
C GLN A 322 -9.97 -5.64 -9.11
N SER A 323 -9.10 -5.33 -10.06
CA SER A 323 -9.55 -4.76 -11.34
C SER A 323 -10.23 -5.84 -12.19
N VAL A 324 -11.40 -5.52 -12.70
CA VAL A 324 -12.16 -6.42 -13.58
C VAL A 324 -11.87 -6.04 -15.02
N VAL A 325 -11.37 -7.00 -15.80
CA VAL A 325 -11.09 -6.82 -17.24
C VAL A 325 -11.71 -7.97 -18.05
N ASN A 326 -12.24 -7.67 -19.25
CA ASN A 326 -12.72 -8.70 -20.16
C ASN A 326 -11.70 -8.97 -21.24
N ILE A 327 -11.30 -10.23 -21.41
CA ILE A 327 -10.34 -10.67 -22.42
C ILE A 327 -10.95 -11.84 -23.18
N GLY A 328 -11.26 -11.65 -24.45
CA GLY A 328 -11.83 -12.71 -25.29
C GLY A 328 -13.20 -13.25 -24.79
N GLY A 329 -13.96 -12.44 -24.05
CA GLY A 329 -15.23 -12.85 -23.44
C GLY A 329 -15.10 -13.50 -22.07
N ILE A 330 -13.88 -13.71 -21.56
CA ILE A 330 -13.59 -14.20 -20.22
C ILE A 330 -13.43 -12.99 -19.30
N THR A 331 -14.11 -13.00 -18.15
CA THR A 331 -13.97 -11.96 -17.14
C THR A 331 -12.82 -12.30 -16.19
N ILE A 332 -11.76 -11.50 -16.22
CA ILE A 332 -10.59 -11.64 -15.34
C ILE A 332 -10.73 -10.69 -14.15
N LEU A 333 -10.75 -11.22 -12.93
CA LEU A 333 -10.54 -10.45 -11.71
C LEU A 333 -9.05 -10.44 -11.42
N ASP A 334 -8.38 -9.35 -11.80
CA ASP A 334 -6.95 -9.17 -11.57
C ASP A 334 -6.70 -8.62 -10.18
N ASP A 335 -6.19 -9.46 -9.29
CA ASP A 335 -5.76 -9.13 -7.92
C ASP A 335 -4.29 -9.56 -7.71
N SER A 336 -3.47 -9.42 -8.77
CA SER A 336 -2.12 -9.95 -8.87
C SER A 336 -1.06 -9.15 -8.10
N TYR A 337 -1.41 -8.01 -7.51
CA TYR A 337 -0.42 -7.16 -6.83
C TYR A 337 0.30 -7.86 -5.66
N ASN A 338 -0.42 -8.55 -4.78
CA ASN A 338 0.17 -9.29 -3.65
C ASN A 338 -0.83 -10.31 -3.08
N ALA A 339 -0.32 -11.29 -2.32
CA ALA A 339 -1.13 -12.35 -1.73
C ALA A 339 -0.72 -12.69 -0.30
N ASN A 340 -1.72 -12.97 0.52
CA ASN A 340 -1.61 -13.64 1.81
C ASN A 340 -2.92 -14.45 2.06
N PRO A 341 -2.96 -15.36 3.04
CA PRO A 341 -4.11 -16.24 3.24
C PRO A 341 -5.46 -15.51 3.37
N LEU A 342 -5.50 -14.38 4.10
CA LEU A 342 -6.72 -13.61 4.28
C LEU A 342 -7.14 -12.93 2.98
N SER A 343 -6.22 -12.30 2.25
CA SER A 343 -6.53 -11.64 0.97
C SER A 343 -6.93 -12.62 -0.11
N MET A 344 -6.39 -13.84 -0.12
CA MET A 344 -6.84 -14.94 -1.00
C MET A 344 -8.31 -15.27 -0.74
N GLU A 345 -8.69 -15.51 0.53
CA GLU A 345 -10.08 -15.83 0.88
C GLU A 345 -11.04 -14.69 0.48
N MET A 346 -10.65 -13.45 0.72
CA MET A 346 -11.45 -12.27 0.30
C MET A 346 -11.62 -12.24 -1.22
N ALA A 347 -10.56 -12.47 -1.99
CA ALA A 347 -10.62 -12.50 -3.45
C ALA A 347 -11.47 -13.65 -3.98
N PHE A 348 -11.43 -14.84 -3.35
CA PHE A 348 -12.31 -15.97 -3.70
C PHE A 348 -13.77 -15.58 -3.59
N ARG A 349 -14.15 -14.93 -2.47
CA ARG A 349 -15.52 -14.46 -2.26
C ARG A 349 -15.93 -13.40 -3.27
N SER A 350 -15.02 -12.47 -3.62
CA SER A 350 -15.28 -11.46 -4.64
C SER A 350 -15.48 -12.07 -6.02
N ALA A 351 -14.64 -13.03 -6.43
CA ALA A 351 -14.78 -13.71 -7.71
C ALA A 351 -16.14 -14.40 -7.88
N LYS A 352 -16.66 -15.01 -6.79
CA LYS A 352 -17.98 -15.66 -6.78
C LYS A 352 -19.16 -14.69 -6.81
N GLN A 353 -18.93 -13.40 -6.64
CA GLN A 353 -19.97 -12.37 -6.77
C GLN A 353 -20.14 -11.88 -8.22
N ILE A 354 -19.16 -12.12 -9.08
CA ILE A 354 -19.22 -11.81 -10.51
C ILE A 354 -20.12 -12.85 -11.19
N ALA A 355 -21.02 -12.40 -12.05
CA ALA A 355 -21.86 -13.32 -12.84
C ALA A 355 -20.99 -14.06 -13.88
N GLY A 356 -21.06 -15.39 -13.90
CA GLY A 356 -20.31 -16.21 -14.85
C GLY A 356 -20.82 -17.65 -14.94
N ASN A 357 -20.40 -18.35 -15.98
CA ASN A 357 -20.79 -19.74 -16.23
C ASN A 357 -19.98 -20.69 -15.34
N HIS A 358 -18.65 -20.56 -15.35
CA HIS A 358 -17.71 -21.30 -14.52
C HIS A 358 -16.71 -20.35 -13.89
N TYR A 359 -16.06 -20.80 -12.82
CA TYR A 359 -15.16 -20.00 -12.00
C TYR A 359 -13.81 -20.70 -11.84
N PHE A 360 -12.76 -20.07 -12.34
CA PHE A 360 -11.41 -20.61 -12.28
C PHE A 360 -10.51 -19.74 -11.40
N LEU A 361 -9.52 -20.38 -10.80
CA LEU A 361 -8.48 -19.73 -10.01
C LEU A 361 -7.13 -19.91 -10.70
N VAL A 362 -6.33 -18.84 -10.78
CA VAL A 362 -4.91 -18.89 -11.13
C VAL A 362 -4.14 -18.25 -9.99
N LEU A 363 -3.51 -19.09 -9.17
CA LEU A 363 -2.95 -18.68 -7.89
C LEU A 363 -1.44 -18.96 -7.82
N GLY A 364 -0.68 -17.91 -7.46
CA GLY A 364 0.75 -18.00 -7.18
C GLY A 364 1.06 -18.19 -5.70
N ASP A 365 2.34 -18.35 -5.41
CA ASP A 365 2.85 -18.46 -4.05
C ASP A 365 2.51 -17.24 -3.20
N MET A 366 2.31 -17.48 -1.90
CA MET A 366 2.19 -16.44 -0.87
C MET A 366 3.52 -16.29 -0.13
N GLY A 367 4.13 -15.12 -0.21
CA GLY A 367 5.43 -14.83 0.42
C GLY A 367 5.35 -14.51 1.91
N GLU A 368 6.53 -14.50 2.54
CA GLU A 368 6.77 -14.02 3.91
C GLU A 368 6.02 -14.80 5.01
N LEU A 369 5.65 -16.05 4.73
CA LEU A 369 4.96 -16.93 5.68
C LEU A 369 5.93 -17.77 6.52
N GLY A 370 7.21 -17.90 6.09
CA GLY A 370 8.27 -18.62 6.80
C GLY A 370 7.85 -20.05 7.15
N ARG A 371 8.08 -20.49 8.38
CA ARG A 371 7.75 -21.86 8.81
C ARG A 371 6.28 -22.27 8.66
N PHE A 372 5.40 -21.33 8.34
CA PHE A 372 3.96 -21.58 8.17
C PHE A 372 3.56 -21.71 6.70
N GLU A 373 4.50 -21.58 5.75
CA GLU A 373 4.21 -21.49 4.31
C GLU A 373 3.45 -22.69 3.77
N GLU A 374 3.91 -23.92 3.99
CA GLU A 374 3.23 -25.11 3.52
C GLU A 374 1.81 -25.25 4.08
N LYS A 375 1.69 -25.07 5.40
CA LYS A 375 0.41 -25.17 6.11
C LYS A 375 -0.60 -24.14 5.60
N LEU A 376 -0.19 -22.88 5.49
CA LEU A 376 -1.09 -21.79 5.10
C LEU A 376 -1.48 -21.86 3.62
N HIS A 377 -0.60 -22.32 2.73
CA HIS A 377 -0.97 -22.63 1.35
C HIS A 377 -1.99 -23.75 1.29
N TYR A 378 -1.76 -24.86 2.00
CA TYR A 378 -2.69 -25.98 2.06
C TYR A 378 -4.06 -25.57 2.59
N GLU A 379 -4.14 -24.86 3.72
CA GLU A 379 -5.37 -24.35 4.31
C GLU A 379 -6.12 -23.39 3.37
N THR A 380 -5.38 -22.58 2.59
CA THR A 380 -5.95 -21.69 1.57
C THR A 380 -6.58 -22.50 0.43
N GLY A 381 -5.95 -23.60 0.02
CA GLY A 381 -6.49 -24.53 -0.97
C GLY A 381 -7.75 -25.22 -0.50
N VAL A 382 -7.78 -25.66 0.77
CA VAL A 382 -9.00 -26.21 1.40
C VAL A 382 -10.15 -25.21 1.34
N LYS A 383 -9.87 -23.92 1.62
CA LYS A 383 -10.91 -22.88 1.53
C LYS A 383 -11.39 -22.67 0.08
N ALA A 384 -10.49 -22.69 -0.90
CA ALA A 384 -10.85 -22.59 -2.31
C ALA A 384 -11.78 -23.76 -2.73
N GLY A 385 -11.43 -25.00 -2.35
CA GLY A 385 -12.25 -26.18 -2.60
C GLY A 385 -13.64 -26.08 -1.98
N LYS A 386 -13.74 -25.66 -0.71
CA LYS A 386 -15.03 -25.47 0.00
C LYS A 386 -15.93 -24.40 -0.63
N ILE A 387 -15.35 -23.35 -1.20
CA ILE A 387 -16.13 -22.31 -1.89
C ILE A 387 -16.68 -22.83 -3.24
N GLY A 388 -16.06 -23.87 -3.82
CA GLY A 388 -16.55 -24.58 -5.00
C GLY A 388 -16.23 -23.86 -6.30
N PHE A 389 -14.93 -23.78 -6.64
CA PHE A 389 -14.46 -23.36 -7.96
C PHE A 389 -14.41 -24.55 -8.93
N ASP A 390 -14.57 -24.29 -10.24
CA ASP A 390 -14.61 -25.33 -11.27
C ASP A 390 -13.21 -25.81 -11.66
N GLY A 391 -12.17 -25.01 -11.38
CA GLY A 391 -10.79 -25.39 -11.60
C GLY A 391 -9.79 -24.44 -10.96
N LEU A 392 -8.57 -24.95 -10.81
CA LEU A 392 -7.44 -24.24 -10.20
C LEU A 392 -6.17 -24.50 -10.98
N ILE A 393 -5.49 -23.43 -11.34
CA ILE A 393 -4.12 -23.46 -11.84
C ILE A 393 -3.24 -22.83 -10.77
N THR A 394 -2.19 -23.53 -10.35
CA THR A 394 -1.21 -22.98 -9.40
C THR A 394 0.10 -22.70 -10.07
N VAL A 395 0.81 -21.65 -9.65
CA VAL A 395 2.11 -21.23 -10.16
C VAL A 395 3.11 -21.14 -9.01
N GLY A 396 4.18 -21.90 -9.10
CA GLY A 396 5.27 -21.89 -8.13
C GLY A 396 5.29 -23.09 -7.17
N PRO A 397 6.41 -23.28 -6.44
CA PRO A 397 6.64 -24.47 -5.63
C PRO A 397 5.73 -24.58 -4.40
N LEU A 398 5.40 -23.46 -3.73
CA LEU A 398 4.56 -23.47 -2.52
C LEU A 398 3.07 -23.59 -2.86
N SER A 399 2.64 -23.05 -3.98
CA SER A 399 1.26 -23.15 -4.44
C SER A 399 0.81 -24.59 -4.78
N ARG A 400 1.77 -25.55 -4.89
CA ARG A 400 1.47 -26.99 -4.96
C ARG A 400 0.80 -27.52 -3.68
N PHE A 401 1.08 -26.94 -2.52
CA PHE A 401 0.33 -27.26 -1.29
C PHE A 401 -1.10 -26.75 -1.34
N LEU A 402 -1.32 -25.60 -1.98
CA LEU A 402 -2.65 -25.07 -2.22
C LEU A 402 -3.45 -25.99 -3.15
N ALA A 403 -2.83 -26.51 -4.22
CA ALA A 403 -3.43 -27.50 -5.11
C ALA A 403 -3.87 -28.76 -4.32
N LYS A 404 -3.00 -29.33 -3.47
CA LYS A 404 -3.34 -30.48 -2.62
C LYS A 404 -4.54 -30.21 -1.69
N GLY A 405 -4.62 -29.00 -1.09
CA GLY A 405 -5.73 -28.61 -0.24
C GLY A 405 -7.05 -28.54 -1.00
N ALA A 406 -7.04 -28.03 -2.22
CA ALA A 406 -8.20 -27.93 -3.09
C ALA A 406 -8.68 -29.33 -3.57
N GLU A 407 -7.76 -30.21 -3.95
CA GLU A 407 -8.03 -31.60 -4.34
C GLU A 407 -8.66 -32.41 -3.19
N GLN A 408 -8.19 -32.19 -1.96
CA GLN A 408 -8.79 -32.85 -0.79
C GLN A 408 -10.27 -32.50 -0.59
N GLU A 409 -10.67 -31.29 -0.94
CA GLU A 409 -12.09 -30.86 -0.90
C GLU A 409 -12.87 -31.23 -2.17
N GLY A 410 -12.26 -32.05 -3.06
CA GLY A 410 -12.94 -32.65 -4.22
C GLY A 410 -12.85 -31.81 -5.50
N MET A 411 -12.01 -30.77 -5.57
CA MET A 411 -11.77 -30.03 -6.82
C MET A 411 -11.06 -30.95 -7.83
N LYS A 412 -11.64 -31.15 -9.02
CA LYS A 412 -11.17 -32.12 -9.99
C LYS A 412 -10.20 -31.55 -11.03
N ASN A 413 -10.41 -30.30 -11.42
CA ASN A 413 -9.62 -29.64 -12.47
C ASN A 413 -8.50 -28.83 -11.83
N VAL A 414 -7.48 -29.49 -11.29
CA VAL A 414 -6.33 -28.86 -10.63
C VAL A 414 -5.08 -29.10 -11.47
N VAL A 415 -4.38 -28.03 -11.82
CA VAL A 415 -3.15 -28.06 -12.65
C VAL A 415 -2.06 -27.25 -11.93
N THR A 416 -0.85 -27.79 -11.87
CA THR A 416 0.33 -27.10 -11.34
C THR A 416 1.25 -26.67 -12.47
N CYS A 417 1.74 -25.44 -12.44
CA CYS A 417 2.65 -24.83 -13.42
C CYS A 417 3.88 -24.25 -12.72
N ASP A 418 4.97 -24.16 -13.46
CA ASP A 418 6.20 -23.53 -12.97
C ASP A 418 6.28 -22.03 -13.37
N THR A 419 5.61 -21.61 -14.45
CA THR A 419 5.65 -20.26 -14.96
C THR A 419 4.26 -19.66 -15.22
N CYS A 420 4.21 -18.33 -15.29
CA CYS A 420 2.97 -17.60 -15.62
C CYS A 420 2.53 -17.87 -17.07
N GLU A 421 3.47 -18.05 -17.98
CA GLU A 421 3.21 -18.35 -19.39
C GLU A 421 2.53 -19.70 -19.56
N GLU A 422 3.07 -20.74 -18.89
CA GLU A 422 2.45 -22.07 -18.87
C GLU A 422 1.03 -22.01 -18.28
N ALA A 423 0.86 -21.28 -17.18
CA ALA A 423 -0.45 -21.10 -16.55
C ALA A 423 -1.46 -20.41 -17.49
N ALA A 424 -1.03 -19.38 -18.23
CA ALA A 424 -1.87 -18.70 -19.22
C ALA A 424 -2.27 -19.64 -20.38
N GLU A 425 -1.35 -20.47 -20.89
CA GLU A 425 -1.65 -21.47 -21.92
C GLU A 425 -2.65 -22.54 -21.46
N LYS A 426 -2.53 -23.00 -20.20
CA LYS A 426 -3.47 -23.95 -19.61
C LYS A 426 -4.84 -23.30 -19.41
N LEU A 427 -4.86 -22.05 -18.92
CA LEU A 427 -6.09 -21.29 -18.73
C LEU A 427 -6.87 -21.13 -20.03
N MET A 428 -6.20 -20.80 -21.15
CA MET A 428 -6.85 -20.69 -22.46
C MET A 428 -7.50 -21.99 -22.96
N LYS A 429 -7.06 -23.13 -22.43
CA LYS A 429 -7.66 -24.46 -22.76
C LYS A 429 -8.80 -24.83 -21.82
N MET A 430 -8.85 -24.24 -20.63
CA MET A 430 -9.81 -24.56 -19.57
C MET A 430 -11.01 -23.62 -19.56
N ALA A 431 -10.76 -22.33 -19.76
CA ALA A 431 -11.77 -21.29 -19.67
C ALA A 431 -12.35 -20.93 -21.06
N ALA A 432 -13.62 -20.56 -21.07
CA ALA A 432 -14.39 -20.18 -22.26
C ALA A 432 -15.07 -18.81 -22.07
N PRO A 433 -15.55 -18.17 -23.14
CA PRO A 433 -16.34 -16.95 -23.03
C PRO A 433 -17.52 -17.11 -22.06
N GLY A 434 -17.68 -16.13 -21.15
CA GLY A 434 -18.68 -16.16 -20.07
C GLY A 434 -18.17 -16.72 -18.75
N ASP A 435 -16.93 -17.22 -18.68
CA ASP A 435 -16.32 -17.68 -17.44
C ASP A 435 -15.64 -16.54 -16.67
N VAL A 436 -15.44 -16.73 -15.37
CA VAL A 436 -14.76 -15.81 -14.46
C VAL A 436 -13.45 -16.43 -13.98
N VAL A 437 -12.38 -15.68 -14.04
CA VAL A 437 -11.04 -16.11 -13.61
C VAL A 437 -10.51 -15.13 -12.59
N LEU A 438 -10.10 -15.61 -11.42
CA LEU A 438 -9.32 -14.83 -10.45
C LEU A 438 -7.83 -15.10 -10.67
N VAL A 439 -7.03 -14.03 -10.84
CA VAL A 439 -5.56 -14.11 -10.90
C VAL A 439 -4.98 -13.44 -9.65
N LYS A 440 -4.20 -14.19 -8.82
CA LYS A 440 -3.63 -13.67 -7.60
C LYS A 440 -2.35 -14.41 -7.17
N GLY A 441 -1.36 -13.64 -6.68
CA GLY A 441 -0.11 -14.17 -6.11
C GLY A 441 0.68 -13.09 -5.42
N SER A 442 1.76 -13.44 -4.75
CA SER A 442 2.68 -12.47 -4.18
C SER A 442 3.39 -11.67 -5.27
N HIS A 443 3.78 -10.46 -4.95
CA HIS A 443 4.37 -9.51 -5.91
C HIS A 443 5.55 -10.08 -6.70
N TYR A 444 6.44 -10.84 -6.06
CA TYR A 444 7.60 -11.48 -6.70
C TYR A 444 7.23 -12.59 -7.71
N MET A 445 5.97 -13.05 -7.72
CA MET A 445 5.48 -14.06 -8.66
C MET A 445 5.12 -13.47 -10.02
N HIS A 446 5.00 -12.15 -10.12
CA HIS A 446 4.67 -11.44 -11.36
C HIS A 446 3.41 -11.99 -12.06
N MET A 447 2.36 -12.28 -11.27
CA MET A 447 1.13 -12.86 -11.78
C MET A 447 0.38 -11.95 -12.76
N GLU A 448 0.67 -10.65 -12.80
CA GLU A 448 0.16 -9.67 -13.79
C GLU A 448 0.55 -10.02 -15.23
N ARG A 449 1.55 -10.87 -15.42
CA ARG A 449 1.94 -11.40 -16.73
C ARG A 449 0.85 -12.28 -17.34
N ILE A 450 0.03 -12.93 -16.52
CA ILE A 450 -1.04 -13.82 -17.03
C ILE A 450 -2.09 -13.04 -17.82
N PRO A 451 -2.75 -11.98 -17.29
CA PRO A 451 -3.63 -11.14 -18.08
C PRO A 451 -2.93 -10.50 -19.29
N ALA A 452 -1.64 -10.15 -19.19
CA ALA A 452 -0.87 -9.58 -20.31
C ALA A 452 -0.71 -10.60 -21.45
N VAL A 453 -0.32 -11.85 -21.14
CA VAL A 453 -0.21 -12.93 -22.14
C VAL A 453 -1.56 -13.21 -22.81
N LEU A 454 -2.66 -13.22 -22.03
CA LEU A 454 -4.01 -13.43 -22.57
C LEU A 454 -4.44 -12.32 -23.54
N ARG A 455 -3.93 -11.09 -23.38
CA ARG A 455 -4.13 -9.99 -24.33
C ARG A 455 -3.21 -10.05 -25.56
N GLY A 456 -2.28 -11.00 -25.62
CA GLY A 456 -1.27 -11.10 -26.68
C GLY A 456 -0.10 -10.11 -26.54
N GLU A 457 0.07 -9.52 -25.40
CA GLU A 457 1.21 -8.66 -25.07
C GLU A 457 2.46 -9.52 -24.82
N LYS A 458 3.63 -9.03 -25.24
CA LYS A 458 4.89 -9.71 -24.89
C LYS A 458 5.14 -9.48 -23.38
N ALA A 459 5.17 -10.58 -22.64
CA ALA A 459 5.43 -10.59 -21.20
C ALA A 459 6.89 -10.24 -20.87
#